data_32bba7f60f52aa81afa6b2cc9eba33e2
#
_entry.id   32bba7f60f52aa81afa6b2cc9eba33e2
#
_cell.length_a   1.000
_cell.length_b   1.000
_cell.length_c   1.000
_cell.angle_alpha   90.00
_cell.angle_beta   90.00
_cell.angle_gamma   90.00
#
_symmetry.space_group_name_H-M   'P 1'
#
loop_
_entity.id
_entity.type
_entity.pdbx_description
1 polymer ?
#
loop_
_entity_poly.entity_id
_entity_poly.type
_entity_poly.pdbx_seq_one_letter_code
_entity_poly.pdbx_strand_id
1 'polypeptide(L)'
;SMPSGNYGGAVGLAPFHDFDSMVSDDIKSMLTTLKADLESGAMSACVWDADSNPDCAGPEPLTASWRGVTEEAIHIGITMLDFAWLVDINLSPQGWGDQQLVWETFVANLNNNGGILGRELVVDAYKYYSPIGPILGGIDPEAVCLELAADIETFAVLGGFLGPVEDINTCITGTQNTIMVGGRQTAERLEASSAPWIEPGTMKETKMKAFISLLEQEGMLDGKSIALVGNEDDGPYALASSVLSGMDVNVVLDVGLQIPVGDTAAEDARWDVLVQNVLASGADVAMLVGGERAGIRNLAFNDIEMDLYIMNSETFTNLSESVTPEMADGGITLTGLTEQEMWDDPLTQAECVVPFTEANPELAIEGPDQFDEGEEEWYRSIMSYCRWLQLFVMIAEAAGADLTHESFLAAAESMSNFVLPGQPHNSIAPGKYDASDAFRLSIFDANSGGEQGELVALTGVLDGTP
;
A
#
# COMPACT_ATOMS: atom_id res chain seq x y z
N SER A 1 37.73 -29.92 -5.54
CA SER A 1 38.33 -29.29 -4.36
C SER A 1 38.90 -27.95 -4.79
N MET A 2 38.26 -26.86 -4.37
CA MET A 2 38.84 -25.52 -4.51
C MET A 2 39.99 -25.41 -3.50
N PRO A 3 41.11 -24.80 -3.87
CA PRO A 3 42.21 -24.65 -2.94
C PRO A 3 41.80 -23.69 -1.78
N SER A 4 42.01 -24.14 -0.56
CA SER A 4 41.94 -23.28 0.63
C SER A 4 43.07 -22.25 0.56
N GLY A 5 42.76 -21.03 0.30
CA GLY A 5 43.70 -19.92 0.23
C GLY A 5 42.99 -18.62 0.44
N ASN A 6 43.63 -17.74 1.19
CA ASN A 6 43.20 -16.37 1.37
C ASN A 6 43.21 -15.66 0.00
N TYR A 7 42.05 -15.36 -0.56
CA TYR A 7 41.90 -14.68 -1.86
C TYR A 7 42.25 -13.18 -1.80
N GLY A 8 43.08 -12.77 -0.83
CA GLY A 8 43.57 -11.41 -0.70
C GLY A 8 44.14 -10.88 -2.01
N GLY A 9 43.44 -9.97 -2.64
CA GLY A 9 43.87 -9.27 -3.84
C GLY A 9 43.48 -9.90 -5.18
N ALA A 10 42.81 -11.06 -5.22
CA ALA A 10 42.40 -11.73 -6.47
C ALA A 10 40.96 -11.36 -6.91
N VAL A 11 40.15 -10.76 -6.06
CA VAL A 11 38.79 -10.34 -6.34
C VAL A 11 38.68 -8.83 -6.09
N GLY A 12 38.35 -8.05 -7.11
CA GLY A 12 38.10 -6.62 -7.00
C GLY A 12 36.62 -6.34 -7.26
N LEU A 13 36.12 -5.25 -6.68
CA LEU A 13 34.83 -4.70 -7.08
C LEU A 13 34.90 -4.27 -8.53
N ALA A 14 33.90 -4.63 -9.32
CA ALA A 14 33.76 -4.11 -10.69
C ALA A 14 33.57 -2.58 -10.64
N PRO A 15 34.10 -1.85 -11.62
CA PRO A 15 33.80 -0.42 -11.74
C PRO A 15 32.30 -0.19 -11.91
N PHE A 16 31.78 0.89 -11.36
CA PHE A 16 30.36 1.26 -11.51
C PHE A 16 29.96 1.68 -12.94
N HIS A 17 30.95 1.82 -13.84
CA HIS A 17 30.75 2.21 -15.25
C HIS A 17 29.84 3.44 -15.38
N ASP A 18 28.74 3.31 -16.14
CA ASP A 18 27.80 4.40 -16.40
C ASP A 18 26.97 4.79 -15.16
N PHE A 19 26.94 3.94 -14.13
CA PHE A 19 26.24 4.20 -12.86
C PHE A 19 27.10 4.95 -11.82
N ASP A 20 28.34 5.28 -12.14
CA ASP A 20 29.26 5.90 -11.15
C ASP A 20 28.74 7.22 -10.59
N SER A 21 27.99 7.99 -11.37
CA SER A 21 27.35 9.24 -10.93
C SER A 21 26.11 9.04 -10.05
N MET A 22 25.52 7.84 -10.06
CA MET A 22 24.31 7.48 -9.29
C MET A 22 24.68 6.91 -7.92
N VAL A 23 25.91 6.43 -7.73
CA VAL A 23 26.37 5.90 -6.44
C VAL A 23 26.91 7.06 -5.59
N SER A 24 26.33 7.27 -4.42
CA SER A 24 26.74 8.35 -3.52
C SER A 24 28.20 8.22 -3.08
N ASP A 25 28.85 9.35 -2.77
CA ASP A 25 30.23 9.38 -2.29
C ASP A 25 30.39 8.62 -0.96
N ASP A 26 29.35 8.57 -0.13
CA ASP A 26 29.33 7.81 1.11
C ASP A 26 29.41 6.30 0.85
N ILE A 27 28.63 5.77 -0.10
CA ILE A 27 28.68 4.36 -0.50
C ILE A 27 30.07 4.03 -1.09
N LYS A 28 30.61 4.88 -1.95
CA LYS A 28 31.96 4.71 -2.53
C LYS A 28 33.04 4.69 -1.43
N SER A 29 32.88 5.55 -0.43
CA SER A 29 33.78 5.61 0.74
C SER A 29 33.68 4.35 1.59
N MET A 30 32.46 3.87 1.88
CA MET A 30 32.23 2.63 2.62
C MET A 30 32.86 1.42 1.91
N LEU A 31 32.65 1.28 0.60
CA LEU A 31 33.24 0.19 -0.20
C LEU A 31 34.77 0.27 -0.23
N THR A 32 35.35 1.47 -0.25
CA THR A 32 36.80 1.67 -0.20
C THR A 32 37.36 1.25 1.15
N THR A 33 36.70 1.61 2.25
CA THR A 33 37.06 1.20 3.60
C THR A 33 36.96 -0.30 3.78
N LEU A 34 35.82 -0.89 3.37
CA LEU A 34 35.59 -2.33 3.43
C LEU A 34 36.66 -3.11 2.66
N LYS A 35 37.03 -2.63 1.47
CA LYS A 35 38.12 -3.21 0.68
C LYS A 35 39.46 -3.15 1.42
N ALA A 36 39.80 -2.01 2.01
CA ALA A 36 41.03 -1.84 2.75
C ALA A 36 41.09 -2.73 4.01
N ASP A 37 39.97 -2.89 4.72
CA ASP A 37 39.83 -3.75 5.89
C ASP A 37 40.00 -5.24 5.53
N LEU A 38 39.42 -5.66 4.38
CA LEU A 38 39.63 -7.02 3.85
C LEU A 38 41.07 -7.25 3.40
N GLU A 39 41.71 -6.30 2.73
CA GLU A 39 43.12 -6.39 2.28
C GLU A 39 44.10 -6.38 3.41
N SER A 40 43.83 -5.62 4.50
CA SER A 40 44.69 -5.56 5.70
C SER A 40 44.46 -6.73 6.66
N GLY A 41 43.41 -7.51 6.47
CA GLY A 41 43.00 -8.55 7.40
C GLY A 41 42.33 -8.02 8.68
N ALA A 42 42.01 -6.69 8.75
CA ALA A 42 41.21 -6.12 9.82
C ALA A 42 39.77 -6.64 9.78
N MET A 43 39.30 -7.02 8.59
CA MET A 43 38.08 -7.77 8.38
C MET A 43 38.38 -9.05 7.58
N SER A 44 37.92 -10.16 8.05
CA SER A 44 38.05 -11.45 7.33
C SER A 44 36.82 -11.69 6.47
N ALA A 45 37.01 -11.89 5.17
CA ALA A 45 35.96 -12.49 4.37
C ALA A 45 35.80 -13.93 4.85
N CYS A 46 34.64 -14.25 5.39
CA CYS A 46 34.34 -15.62 5.81
C CYS A 46 34.37 -16.54 4.60
N VAL A 47 35.46 -17.28 4.45
CA VAL A 47 35.46 -18.48 3.62
C VAL A 47 34.80 -19.55 4.47
N TRP A 48 33.67 -20.04 4.03
CA TRP A 48 32.94 -21.08 4.75
C TRP A 48 33.80 -22.35 4.92
N ASP A 49 34.30 -22.51 6.13
CA ASP A 49 34.83 -23.75 6.66
C ASP A 49 34.50 -23.77 8.17
N ALA A 50 33.40 -24.41 8.50
CA ALA A 50 32.88 -24.49 9.86
C ALA A 50 33.91 -25.07 10.88
N ASP A 51 34.91 -25.82 10.40
CA ASP A 51 35.92 -26.41 11.26
C ASP A 51 37.12 -25.49 11.53
N SER A 52 37.33 -24.46 10.72
CA SER A 52 38.52 -23.58 10.80
C SER A 52 38.26 -22.19 11.33
N ASN A 53 37.00 -21.69 11.34
CA ASN A 53 36.65 -20.38 11.87
C ASN A 53 35.24 -20.38 12.48
N PRO A 54 35.09 -20.64 13.79
CA PRO A 54 33.79 -20.65 14.47
C PRO A 54 33.07 -19.31 14.50
N ASP A 55 33.77 -18.20 14.22
CA ASP A 55 33.15 -16.87 14.09
C ASP A 55 32.54 -16.63 12.70
N CYS A 56 32.80 -17.53 11.75
CA CYS A 56 32.14 -17.58 10.45
C CYS A 56 31.07 -18.66 10.47
N ALA A 57 30.02 -18.46 11.24
CA ALA A 57 28.81 -19.27 11.06
C ALA A 57 28.36 -19.10 9.61
N GLY A 58 28.31 -20.18 8.85
CA GLY A 58 27.64 -20.18 7.53
C GLY A 58 26.20 -19.66 7.67
N PRO A 59 25.52 -19.37 6.58
CA PRO A 59 24.10 -19.02 6.68
C PRO A 59 23.41 -20.10 7.51
N GLU A 60 22.55 -19.67 8.43
CA GLU A 60 21.77 -20.61 9.24
C GLU A 60 21.07 -21.61 8.31
N PRO A 61 21.09 -22.90 8.63
CA PRO A 61 20.44 -23.88 7.77
C PRO A 61 18.94 -23.59 7.68
N LEU A 62 18.41 -23.60 6.48
CA LEU A 62 16.98 -23.44 6.25
C LEU A 62 16.22 -24.61 6.92
N THR A 63 15.11 -24.31 7.54
CA THR A 63 14.31 -25.26 8.31
C THR A 63 12.89 -25.38 7.79
N ALA A 64 12.24 -26.51 7.97
CA ALA A 64 10.80 -26.67 7.82
C ALA A 64 10.11 -26.07 9.06
N SER A 65 10.11 -24.74 9.16
CA SER A 65 9.83 -24.00 10.38
C SER A 65 8.35 -23.78 10.66
N TRP A 66 7.51 -23.83 9.64
CA TRP A 66 6.07 -23.57 9.74
C TRP A 66 5.28 -24.32 8.66
N ARG A 67 3.94 -24.35 8.81
CA ARG A 67 3.02 -24.80 7.76
C ARG A 67 3.31 -24.05 6.46
N GLY A 68 3.46 -24.77 5.34
CA GLY A 68 3.80 -24.20 4.06
C GLY A 68 5.26 -23.75 3.90
N VAL A 69 6.16 -24.01 4.88
CA VAL A 69 7.59 -23.71 4.79
C VAL A 69 8.39 -24.98 4.90
N THR A 70 9.24 -25.25 3.93
CA THR A 70 10.20 -26.37 3.91
C THR A 70 11.64 -25.83 3.84
N GLU A 71 12.63 -26.73 3.88
CA GLU A 71 14.02 -26.35 3.65
C GLU A 71 14.25 -25.85 2.22
N GLU A 72 13.39 -26.23 1.27
CA GLU A 72 13.56 -26.02 -0.17
C GLU A 72 12.57 -25.01 -0.75
N ALA A 73 11.40 -24.82 -0.11
CA ALA A 73 10.30 -24.02 -0.66
C ALA A 73 9.48 -23.29 0.40
N ILE A 74 8.85 -22.20 -0.06
CA ILE A 74 7.78 -21.47 0.64
C ILE A 74 6.53 -21.56 -0.21
N HIS A 75 5.46 -22.13 0.34
CA HIS A 75 4.19 -22.38 -0.33
C HIS A 75 3.19 -21.25 -0.06
N ILE A 76 2.68 -20.64 -1.12
CA ILE A 76 1.72 -19.52 -1.03
C ILE A 76 0.47 -19.78 -1.88
N GLY A 77 -0.61 -19.07 -1.53
CA GLY A 77 -1.80 -18.91 -2.37
C GLY A 77 -1.90 -17.50 -2.90
N ILE A 78 -2.55 -17.34 -4.06
CA ILE A 78 -2.78 -16.04 -4.66
C ILE A 78 -4.28 -15.83 -4.90
N THR A 79 -4.80 -14.67 -4.51
CA THR A 79 -6.16 -14.25 -4.82
C THR A 79 -6.15 -13.12 -5.84
N MET A 80 -7.08 -13.17 -6.78
CA MET A 80 -7.23 -12.20 -7.86
C MET A 80 -8.70 -11.83 -8.05
N LEU A 81 -8.99 -10.55 -8.22
CA LEU A 81 -10.33 -10.09 -8.55
C LEU A 81 -10.67 -10.53 -9.98
N ASP A 82 -11.83 -11.15 -10.15
CA ASP A 82 -12.28 -11.64 -11.46
C ASP A 82 -12.83 -10.49 -12.33
N PHE A 83 -11.91 -9.76 -12.97
CA PHE A 83 -12.28 -8.68 -13.87
C PHE A 83 -12.96 -9.17 -15.15
N ALA A 84 -12.60 -10.36 -15.65
CA ALA A 84 -13.25 -10.91 -16.83
C ALA A 84 -14.77 -11.11 -16.58
N TRP A 85 -15.13 -11.65 -15.43
CA TRP A 85 -16.52 -11.79 -15.03
C TRP A 85 -17.20 -10.41 -14.81
N LEU A 86 -16.50 -9.41 -14.23
CA LEU A 86 -17.03 -8.05 -14.07
C LEU A 86 -17.33 -7.38 -15.41
N VAL A 87 -16.48 -7.59 -16.41
CA VAL A 87 -16.72 -7.12 -17.80
C VAL A 87 -17.93 -7.82 -18.41
N ASP A 88 -18.04 -9.13 -18.27
CA ASP A 88 -19.15 -9.93 -18.80
C ASP A 88 -20.52 -9.49 -18.26
N ILE A 89 -20.58 -9.03 -17.00
CA ILE A 89 -21.80 -8.52 -16.38
C ILE A 89 -21.95 -6.99 -16.44
N ASN A 90 -21.09 -6.30 -17.20
CA ASN A 90 -21.04 -4.84 -17.38
C ASN A 90 -20.89 -4.04 -16.08
N LEU A 91 -20.12 -4.54 -15.12
CA LEU A 91 -19.71 -3.82 -13.90
C LEU A 91 -18.29 -3.24 -14.00
N SER A 92 -17.51 -3.66 -14.97
CA SER A 92 -16.23 -3.03 -15.34
C SER A 92 -16.20 -2.79 -16.84
N PRO A 93 -15.62 -1.67 -17.32
CA PRO A 93 -15.48 -1.43 -18.76
C PRO A 93 -14.40 -2.32 -19.39
N GLN A 94 -13.35 -2.68 -18.64
CA GLN A 94 -12.23 -3.52 -19.08
C GLN A 94 -11.65 -4.33 -17.91
N GLY A 95 -10.75 -5.27 -18.25
CA GLY A 95 -10.01 -6.09 -17.29
C GLY A 95 -8.60 -5.56 -17.04
N TRP A 96 -7.83 -6.30 -16.26
CA TRP A 96 -6.45 -6.01 -15.89
C TRP A 96 -5.43 -6.94 -16.57
N GLY A 97 -5.76 -7.43 -17.77
CA GLY A 97 -4.98 -8.42 -18.50
C GLY A 97 -5.05 -9.81 -17.88
N ASP A 98 -4.13 -10.69 -18.30
CA ASP A 98 -3.98 -12.01 -17.68
C ASP A 98 -3.22 -11.89 -16.36
N GLN A 99 -3.97 -11.71 -15.29
CA GLN A 99 -3.44 -11.50 -13.94
C GLN A 99 -2.59 -12.70 -13.46
N GLN A 100 -2.96 -13.92 -13.84
CA GLN A 100 -2.21 -15.11 -13.50
C GLN A 100 -0.84 -15.11 -14.20
N LEU A 101 -0.78 -14.77 -15.49
CA LEU A 101 0.48 -14.65 -16.23
C LEU A 101 1.42 -13.63 -15.58
N VAL A 102 0.88 -12.52 -15.07
CA VAL A 102 1.68 -11.50 -14.37
C VAL A 102 2.35 -12.11 -13.14
N TRP A 103 1.59 -12.80 -12.30
CA TRP A 103 2.13 -13.50 -11.13
C TRP A 103 3.15 -14.57 -11.48
N GLU A 104 2.83 -15.43 -12.46
CA GLU A 104 3.72 -16.50 -12.92
C GLU A 104 5.07 -15.94 -13.39
N THR A 105 5.03 -14.82 -14.12
CA THR A 105 6.25 -14.14 -14.61
C THR A 105 7.11 -13.65 -13.46
N PHE A 106 6.54 -12.96 -12.46
CA PHE A 106 7.31 -12.43 -11.34
C PHE A 106 7.84 -13.53 -10.42
N VAL A 107 7.04 -14.56 -10.14
CA VAL A 107 7.49 -15.71 -9.35
C VAL A 107 8.61 -16.48 -10.05
N ALA A 108 8.48 -16.69 -11.36
CA ALA A 108 9.54 -17.33 -12.14
C ALA A 108 10.83 -16.49 -12.14
N ASN A 109 10.72 -15.16 -12.29
CA ASN A 109 11.88 -14.27 -12.21
C ASN A 109 12.55 -14.34 -10.82
N LEU A 110 11.78 -14.30 -9.73
CA LEU A 110 12.29 -14.46 -8.37
C LEU A 110 13.05 -15.78 -8.21
N ASN A 111 12.44 -16.89 -8.61
CA ASN A 111 13.03 -18.24 -8.47
C ASN A 111 14.29 -18.40 -9.32
N ASN A 112 14.31 -17.86 -10.55
CA ASN A 112 15.48 -17.86 -11.42
C ASN A 112 16.66 -17.05 -10.84
N ASN A 113 16.38 -16.09 -9.95
CA ASN A 113 17.38 -15.28 -9.24
C ASN A 113 17.73 -15.84 -7.85
N GLY A 114 17.31 -17.05 -7.53
CA GLY A 114 17.71 -17.74 -6.30
C GLY A 114 16.62 -17.85 -5.23
N GLY A 115 15.42 -17.39 -5.51
CA GLY A 115 14.27 -17.46 -4.59
C GLY A 115 14.48 -16.62 -3.33
N ILE A 116 13.86 -17.03 -2.24
CA ILE A 116 13.92 -16.35 -0.94
C ILE A 116 14.93 -17.08 -0.04
N LEU A 117 16.10 -16.49 0.16
CA LEU A 117 17.22 -17.10 0.90
C LEU A 117 17.64 -18.50 0.38
N GLY A 118 17.39 -18.79 -0.89
CA GLY A 118 17.65 -20.08 -1.52
C GLY A 118 16.47 -21.05 -1.53
N ARG A 119 15.30 -20.68 -0.96
CA ARG A 119 14.04 -21.42 -1.11
C ARG A 119 13.31 -20.98 -2.38
N GLU A 120 12.72 -21.93 -3.06
CA GLU A 120 11.80 -21.65 -4.15
C GLU A 120 10.48 -21.10 -3.60
N LEU A 121 9.93 -20.04 -4.21
CA LEU A 121 8.56 -19.62 -3.95
C LEU A 121 7.61 -20.44 -4.83
N VAL A 122 6.76 -21.26 -4.21
CA VAL A 122 5.81 -22.14 -4.89
C VAL A 122 4.40 -21.59 -4.71
N VAL A 123 3.73 -21.30 -5.81
CA VAL A 123 2.31 -20.91 -5.79
C VAL A 123 1.48 -22.18 -5.96
N ASP A 124 0.87 -22.65 -4.88
CA ASP A 124 0.05 -23.86 -4.89
C ASP A 124 -1.27 -23.66 -5.62
N ALA A 125 -1.84 -22.45 -5.56
CA ALA A 125 -3.05 -22.12 -6.31
C ALA A 125 -3.17 -20.63 -6.61
N TYR A 126 -3.66 -20.33 -7.81
CA TYR A 126 -4.15 -19.03 -8.26
C TYR A 126 -5.67 -19.05 -8.24
N LYS A 127 -6.29 -18.13 -7.51
CA LYS A 127 -7.74 -18.11 -7.31
C LYS A 127 -8.35 -16.76 -7.64
N TYR A 128 -9.26 -16.78 -8.59
CA TYR A 128 -10.16 -15.65 -8.84
C TYR A 128 -11.30 -15.65 -7.84
N TYR A 129 -11.82 -14.48 -7.53
CA TYR A 129 -13.01 -14.29 -6.70
C TYR A 129 -13.88 -13.14 -7.25
N SER A 130 -15.17 -13.20 -6.96
CA SER A 130 -16.11 -12.12 -7.29
C SER A 130 -16.24 -11.12 -6.14
N PRO A 131 -16.16 -9.81 -6.39
CA PRO A 131 -16.27 -8.79 -5.33
C PRO A 131 -17.70 -8.65 -4.77
N ILE A 132 -18.69 -9.29 -5.36
CA ILE A 132 -20.06 -9.35 -4.86
C ILE A 132 -20.46 -10.79 -4.49
N GLY A 133 -19.51 -11.68 -4.28
CA GLY A 133 -19.72 -13.07 -3.92
C GLY A 133 -20.37 -13.89 -5.03
N PRO A 134 -21.12 -14.96 -4.70
CA PRO A 134 -21.72 -15.87 -5.67
C PRO A 134 -22.92 -15.31 -6.43
N ILE A 135 -23.24 -14.02 -6.25
CA ILE A 135 -24.35 -13.36 -6.97
C ILE A 135 -24.02 -13.34 -8.47
N LEU A 136 -25.02 -13.55 -9.31
CA LEU A 136 -24.91 -13.60 -10.78
C LEU A 136 -23.88 -14.63 -11.29
N GLY A 137 -23.60 -15.68 -10.50
CA GLY A 137 -22.66 -16.74 -10.87
C GLY A 137 -21.19 -16.41 -10.61
N GLY A 138 -20.91 -15.37 -9.81
CA GLY A 138 -19.55 -15.05 -9.38
C GLY A 138 -18.94 -16.12 -8.47
N ILE A 139 -17.63 -16.10 -8.36
CA ILE A 139 -16.86 -17.02 -7.52
C ILE A 139 -16.93 -16.55 -6.05
N ASP A 140 -17.30 -17.48 -5.17
CA ASP A 140 -17.46 -17.21 -3.74
C ASP A 140 -16.08 -17.01 -3.06
N PRO A 141 -15.78 -15.82 -2.50
CA PRO A 141 -14.51 -15.56 -1.84
C PRO A 141 -14.33 -16.37 -0.55
N GLU A 142 -15.41 -16.78 0.14
CA GLU A 142 -15.31 -17.64 1.32
C GLU A 142 -14.81 -19.03 0.94
N ALA A 143 -15.30 -19.59 -0.17
CA ALA A 143 -14.78 -20.86 -0.69
C ALA A 143 -13.31 -20.75 -1.09
N VAL A 144 -12.88 -19.63 -1.66
CA VAL A 144 -11.47 -19.35 -1.99
C VAL A 144 -10.61 -19.30 -0.73
N CYS A 145 -11.07 -18.61 0.32
CA CYS A 145 -10.37 -18.58 1.61
C CYS A 145 -10.14 -19.99 2.16
N LEU A 146 -11.20 -20.81 2.23
CA LEU A 146 -11.12 -22.18 2.75
C LEU A 146 -10.19 -23.05 1.94
N GLU A 147 -10.24 -22.97 0.61
CA GLU A 147 -9.35 -23.75 -0.24
C GLU A 147 -7.87 -23.42 -0.01
N LEU A 148 -7.51 -22.11 -0.01
CA LEU A 148 -6.12 -21.70 0.14
C LEU A 148 -5.57 -21.92 1.55
N ALA A 149 -6.33 -21.54 2.55
CA ALA A 149 -5.82 -21.46 3.92
C ALA A 149 -6.13 -22.70 4.77
N ALA A 150 -7.19 -23.48 4.45
CA ALA A 150 -7.57 -24.67 5.20
C ALA A 150 -7.25 -25.97 4.47
N ASP A 151 -7.54 -26.07 3.15
CA ASP A 151 -7.37 -27.32 2.42
C ASP A 151 -5.92 -27.48 1.91
N ILE A 152 -5.34 -26.41 1.34
CA ILE A 152 -3.96 -26.40 0.84
C ILE A 152 -2.97 -26.13 1.97
N GLU A 153 -3.37 -25.37 2.98
CA GLU A 153 -2.53 -25.02 4.14
C GLU A 153 -1.29 -24.19 3.75
N THR A 154 -1.46 -23.19 2.89
CA THR A 154 -0.38 -22.27 2.47
C THR A 154 0.23 -21.51 3.65
N PHE A 155 1.51 -21.12 3.53
CA PHE A 155 2.18 -20.23 4.49
C PHE A 155 1.57 -18.85 4.51
N ALA A 156 1.35 -18.29 3.32
CA ALA A 156 0.78 -16.97 3.13
C ALA A 156 -0.19 -16.92 1.94
N VAL A 157 -1.11 -15.97 1.97
CA VAL A 157 -1.94 -15.58 0.84
C VAL A 157 -1.56 -14.16 0.40
N LEU A 158 -1.25 -14.00 -0.89
CA LEU A 158 -0.98 -12.71 -1.50
C LEU A 158 -2.21 -12.24 -2.29
N GLY A 159 -2.58 -10.97 -2.12
CA GLY A 159 -3.74 -10.36 -2.79
C GLY A 159 -4.82 -9.94 -1.81
N GLY A 160 -5.49 -10.89 -1.16
CA GLY A 160 -6.66 -10.64 -0.32
C GLY A 160 -7.92 -10.33 -1.13
N PHE A 161 -9.00 -10.03 -0.42
CA PHE A 161 -10.31 -9.72 -1.01
C PHE A 161 -10.55 -8.21 -0.94
N LEU A 162 -11.11 -7.64 -2.01
CA LEU A 162 -11.36 -6.21 -2.17
C LEU A 162 -12.85 -5.94 -2.44
N GLY A 163 -13.28 -4.72 -2.16
CA GLY A 163 -14.65 -4.26 -2.38
C GLY A 163 -15.63 -4.77 -1.31
N PRO A 164 -16.90 -5.01 -1.63
CA PRO A 164 -17.93 -5.40 -0.66
C PRO A 164 -17.67 -6.70 0.12
N VAL A 165 -16.66 -7.49 -0.29
CA VAL A 165 -16.31 -8.78 0.35
C VAL A 165 -15.02 -8.72 1.19
N GLU A 166 -14.54 -7.53 1.49
CA GLU A 166 -13.30 -7.32 2.26
C GLU A 166 -13.29 -7.97 3.65
N ASP A 167 -14.46 -8.16 4.26
CA ASP A 167 -14.56 -8.81 5.58
C ASP A 167 -14.11 -10.28 5.55
N ILE A 168 -14.12 -10.91 4.36
CA ILE A 168 -13.61 -12.28 4.16
C ILE A 168 -12.09 -12.38 4.38
N ASN A 169 -11.36 -11.26 4.34
CA ASN A 169 -9.94 -11.27 4.71
C ASN A 169 -9.70 -11.82 6.13
N THR A 170 -10.64 -11.64 7.05
CA THR A 170 -10.57 -12.21 8.41
C THR A 170 -10.78 -13.73 8.43
N CYS A 171 -11.34 -14.33 7.38
CA CYS A 171 -11.31 -15.78 7.20
C CYS A 171 -9.87 -16.29 7.09
N ILE A 172 -9.03 -15.63 6.26
CA ILE A 172 -7.62 -16.00 6.08
C ILE A 172 -6.85 -15.73 7.37
N THR A 173 -6.84 -14.48 7.85
CA THR A 173 -5.94 -14.03 8.91
C THR A 173 -6.41 -14.40 10.31
N GLY A 174 -7.73 -14.41 10.55
CA GLY A 174 -8.35 -14.71 11.84
C GLY A 174 -8.69 -16.19 11.98
N THR A 175 -9.63 -16.69 11.16
CA THR A 175 -10.18 -18.04 11.31
C THR A 175 -9.16 -19.11 10.94
N GLN A 176 -8.44 -18.94 9.82
CA GLN A 176 -7.47 -19.95 9.31
C GLN A 176 -6.05 -19.67 9.78
N ASN A 177 -5.82 -18.57 10.48
CA ASN A 177 -4.51 -18.20 11.03
C ASN A 177 -3.39 -18.32 9.97
N THR A 178 -3.59 -17.68 8.81
CA THR A 178 -2.67 -17.67 7.67
C THR A 178 -2.21 -16.25 7.40
N ILE A 179 -0.91 -16.04 7.16
CA ILE A 179 -0.35 -14.72 6.80
C ILE A 179 -1.06 -14.19 5.56
N MET A 180 -1.30 -12.88 5.53
CA MET A 180 -1.79 -12.20 4.33
C MET A 180 -0.95 -10.96 4.02
N VAL A 181 -0.58 -10.79 2.73
CA VAL A 181 -0.02 -9.56 2.18
C VAL A 181 -0.95 -9.06 1.09
N GLY A 182 -1.63 -7.95 1.35
CA GLY A 182 -2.68 -7.40 0.49
C GLY A 182 -3.99 -7.16 1.24
N GLY A 183 -5.08 -7.06 0.49
CA GLY A 183 -6.39 -6.69 1.03
C GLY A 183 -6.41 -5.25 1.56
N ARG A 184 -7.49 -4.90 2.26
CA ARG A 184 -7.63 -3.60 2.95
C ARG A 184 -7.90 -3.82 4.43
N GLN A 185 -7.04 -3.23 5.24
CA GLN A 185 -7.15 -3.29 6.69
C GLN A 185 -8.14 -2.24 7.23
N THR A 186 -8.73 -2.56 8.35
CA THR A 186 -9.36 -1.62 9.29
C THR A 186 -8.98 -2.04 10.70
N ALA A 187 -9.09 -1.15 11.67
CA ALA A 187 -8.79 -1.48 13.05
C ALA A 187 -9.60 -2.69 13.55
N GLU A 188 -10.88 -2.79 13.18
CA GLU A 188 -11.77 -3.90 13.54
C GLU A 188 -11.29 -5.23 12.92
N ARG A 189 -10.94 -5.23 11.63
CA ARG A 189 -10.44 -6.43 10.94
C ARG A 189 -9.09 -6.87 11.48
N LEU A 190 -8.21 -5.94 11.85
CA LEU A 190 -6.94 -6.27 12.49
C LEU A 190 -7.14 -6.88 13.88
N GLU A 191 -8.07 -6.37 14.69
CA GLU A 191 -8.41 -6.96 15.97
C GLU A 191 -8.96 -8.39 15.84
N ALA A 192 -9.68 -8.67 14.74
CA ALA A 192 -10.20 -10.01 14.43
C ALA A 192 -9.14 -10.96 13.84
N SER A 193 -7.94 -10.48 13.54
CA SER A 193 -6.86 -11.25 12.92
C SER A 193 -5.94 -11.84 13.98
N SER A 194 -5.53 -13.09 13.79
CA SER A 194 -4.57 -13.80 14.65
C SER A 194 -3.23 -14.07 13.96
N ALA A 195 -3.20 -14.04 12.63
CA ALA A 195 -1.97 -14.12 11.83
C ALA A 195 -1.52 -12.72 11.38
N PRO A 196 -0.23 -12.55 11.05
CA PRO A 196 0.27 -11.31 10.44
C PRO A 196 -0.52 -10.95 9.18
N TRP A 197 -0.98 -9.71 9.14
CA TRP A 197 -1.63 -9.15 7.97
C TRP A 197 -0.92 -7.83 7.61
N ILE A 198 -0.30 -7.77 6.44
CA ILE A 198 0.43 -6.59 5.96
C ILE A 198 -0.29 -6.03 4.72
N GLU A 199 -0.69 -4.77 4.80
CA GLU A 199 -1.29 -4.06 3.66
C GLU A 199 -0.20 -3.25 2.93
N PRO A 200 0.02 -3.46 1.61
CA PRO A 200 0.94 -2.62 0.82
C PRO A 200 0.46 -1.16 0.65
N GLY A 201 -0.83 -0.93 0.86
CA GLY A 201 -1.46 0.39 0.82
C GLY A 201 -1.38 1.14 2.14
N THR A 202 -2.43 1.94 2.42
CA THR A 202 -2.55 2.73 3.65
C THR A 202 -3.96 2.65 4.20
N MET A 203 -4.10 2.37 5.49
CA MET A 203 -5.36 2.42 6.21
C MET A 203 -5.94 3.83 6.26
N LYS A 204 -7.27 3.93 6.40
CA LYS A 204 -7.93 5.24 6.54
C LYS A 204 -7.44 6.01 7.77
N GLU A 205 -7.19 5.32 8.86
CA GLU A 205 -6.70 5.88 10.11
C GLU A 205 -5.28 6.45 9.95
N THR A 206 -4.40 5.74 9.25
CA THR A 206 -3.05 6.23 8.93
C THR A 206 -3.11 7.44 8.00
N LYS A 207 -3.97 7.40 6.96
CA LYS A 207 -4.21 8.54 6.07
C LYS A 207 -4.69 9.76 6.84
N MET A 208 -5.58 9.61 7.82
CA MET A 208 -6.08 10.74 8.61
C MET A 208 -4.97 11.39 9.44
N LYS A 209 -4.12 10.58 10.10
CA LYS A 209 -2.95 11.10 10.82
C LYS A 209 -2.00 11.83 9.88
N ALA A 210 -1.65 11.21 8.75
CA ALA A 210 -0.78 11.80 7.75
C ALA A 210 -1.36 13.12 7.21
N PHE A 211 -2.66 13.17 6.93
CA PHE A 211 -3.33 14.38 6.45
C PHE A 211 -3.19 15.54 7.42
N ILE A 212 -3.54 15.33 8.69
CA ILE A 212 -3.44 16.37 9.72
C ILE A 212 -1.99 16.79 9.93
N SER A 213 -1.06 15.83 10.00
CA SER A 213 0.38 16.10 10.17
C SER A 213 0.96 16.91 9.01
N LEU A 214 0.58 16.60 7.77
CA LEU A 214 1.03 17.35 6.60
C LEU A 214 0.41 18.74 6.52
N LEU A 215 -0.87 18.90 6.90
CA LEU A 215 -1.49 20.23 7.02
C LEU A 215 -0.76 21.11 8.03
N GLU A 216 -0.33 20.55 9.17
CA GLU A 216 0.48 21.25 10.16
C GLU A 216 1.86 21.60 9.62
N GLN A 217 2.56 20.62 9.05
CA GLN A 217 3.91 20.79 8.49
C GLN A 217 3.97 21.87 7.41
N GLU A 218 2.94 21.96 6.57
CA GLU A 218 2.84 22.96 5.50
C GLU A 218 2.24 24.28 5.99
N GLY A 219 2.00 24.43 7.31
CA GLY A 219 1.49 25.66 7.92
C GLY A 219 0.04 26.00 7.57
N MET A 220 -0.73 25.02 7.04
CA MET A 220 -2.12 25.24 6.62
C MET A 220 -3.08 25.34 7.80
N LEU A 221 -2.67 24.93 8.98
CA LEU A 221 -3.43 25.06 10.23
C LEU A 221 -3.08 26.35 10.99
N ASP A 222 -2.02 27.06 10.61
CA ASP A 222 -1.51 28.23 11.33
C ASP A 222 -2.50 29.39 11.37
N GLY A 223 -2.89 29.76 12.60
CA GLY A 223 -3.79 30.88 12.84
C GLY A 223 -5.23 30.66 12.38
N LYS A 224 -5.59 29.47 11.94
CA LYS A 224 -6.94 29.09 11.54
C LYS A 224 -7.77 28.64 12.74
N SER A 225 -9.06 28.96 12.71
CA SER A 225 -10.07 28.35 13.58
C SER A 225 -10.76 27.20 12.85
N ILE A 226 -10.71 26.01 13.43
CA ILE A 226 -11.09 24.75 12.78
C ILE A 226 -12.42 24.25 13.36
N ALA A 227 -13.37 23.93 12.49
CA ALA A 227 -14.53 23.12 12.82
C ALA A 227 -14.32 21.68 12.31
N LEU A 228 -14.11 20.74 13.21
CA LEU A 228 -14.16 19.32 12.90
C LEU A 228 -15.59 18.82 13.03
N VAL A 229 -16.15 18.30 11.94
CA VAL A 229 -17.50 17.75 11.92
C VAL A 229 -17.57 16.49 11.07
N GLY A 230 -18.42 15.54 11.47
CA GLY A 230 -18.54 14.31 10.70
C GLY A 230 -19.37 13.20 11.33
N ASN A 231 -19.17 12.00 10.81
CA ASN A 231 -19.79 10.79 11.32
C ASN A 231 -19.01 10.24 12.52
N GLU A 232 -19.62 10.22 13.71
CA GLU A 232 -18.98 9.73 14.94
C GLU A 232 -18.70 8.22 14.91
N ASP A 233 -19.41 7.46 14.07
CA ASP A 233 -19.20 6.04 13.90
C ASP A 233 -18.04 5.73 12.90
N ASP A 234 -17.45 6.75 12.28
CA ASP A 234 -16.28 6.60 11.41
C ASP A 234 -14.98 6.69 12.23
N GLY A 235 -14.18 5.63 12.22
CA GLY A 235 -12.89 5.58 12.94
C GLY A 235 -11.98 6.79 12.68
N PRO A 236 -11.81 7.28 11.44
CA PRO A 236 -11.10 8.50 11.12
C PRO A 236 -11.59 9.75 11.86
N TYR A 237 -12.90 9.90 12.14
CA TYR A 237 -13.40 11.05 12.89
C TYR A 237 -12.88 11.09 14.35
N ALA A 238 -13.04 9.98 15.07
CA ALA A 238 -12.55 9.89 16.44
C ALA A 238 -11.04 10.12 16.51
N LEU A 239 -10.31 9.62 15.52
CA LEU A 239 -8.87 9.80 15.42
C LEU A 239 -8.51 11.27 15.12
N ALA A 240 -9.19 11.94 14.18
CA ALA A 240 -8.96 13.35 13.88
C ALA A 240 -9.18 14.23 15.11
N SER A 241 -10.29 14.00 15.86
CA SER A 241 -10.57 14.68 17.14
C SER A 241 -9.44 14.49 18.14
N SER A 242 -8.97 13.23 18.31
CA SER A 242 -7.86 12.91 19.21
C SER A 242 -6.55 13.59 18.81
N VAL A 243 -6.17 13.54 17.54
CA VAL A 243 -4.93 14.15 17.02
C VAL A 243 -4.98 15.67 17.20
N LEU A 244 -6.03 16.32 16.71
CA LEU A 244 -6.17 17.78 16.82
C LEU A 244 -6.20 18.27 18.27
N SER A 245 -6.79 17.51 19.19
CA SER A 245 -6.77 17.86 20.62
C SER A 245 -5.40 17.79 21.27
N GLY A 246 -4.47 17.04 20.69
CA GLY A 246 -3.07 16.93 21.12
C GLY A 246 -2.13 18.00 20.53
N MET A 247 -2.63 18.80 19.55
CA MET A 247 -1.86 19.80 18.83
C MET A 247 -2.14 21.21 19.37
N ASP A 248 -1.24 22.16 19.10
CA ASP A 248 -1.45 23.60 19.41
C ASP A 248 -2.23 24.30 18.27
N VAL A 249 -3.45 23.80 18.01
CA VAL A 249 -4.35 24.33 16.98
C VAL A 249 -5.67 24.79 17.59
N ASN A 250 -6.31 25.81 16.98
CA ASN A 250 -7.53 26.39 17.50
C ASN A 250 -8.78 25.64 16.98
N VAL A 251 -9.16 24.53 17.62
CA VAL A 251 -10.41 23.82 17.32
C VAL A 251 -11.58 24.52 18.04
N VAL A 252 -12.42 25.22 17.29
CA VAL A 252 -13.57 25.99 17.83
C VAL A 252 -14.86 25.16 17.85
N LEU A 253 -14.91 24.07 17.09
CA LEU A 253 -16.01 23.12 17.05
C LEU A 253 -15.46 21.71 16.83
N ASP A 254 -15.91 20.73 17.62
CA ASP A 254 -15.66 19.32 17.43
C ASP A 254 -16.96 18.56 17.72
N VAL A 255 -17.67 18.18 16.65
CA VAL A 255 -19.00 17.56 16.76
C VAL A 255 -19.15 16.43 15.73
N GLY A 256 -19.26 15.20 16.23
CA GLY A 256 -19.71 14.05 15.50
C GLY A 256 -21.20 13.76 15.72
N LEU A 257 -21.85 13.24 14.70
CA LEU A 257 -23.21 12.70 14.80
C LEU A 257 -23.27 11.34 14.13
N GLN A 258 -24.15 10.48 14.60
CA GLN A 258 -24.44 9.24 13.87
C GLN A 258 -25.15 9.55 12.57
N ILE A 259 -24.50 9.21 11.46
CA ILE A 259 -24.98 9.47 10.11
C ILE A 259 -25.42 8.12 9.50
N PRO A 260 -26.74 7.93 9.26
CA PRO A 260 -27.22 6.67 8.68
C PRO A 260 -26.69 6.49 7.25
N VAL A 261 -26.14 5.31 6.96
CA VAL A 261 -25.66 4.97 5.61
C VAL A 261 -26.82 4.39 4.79
N GLY A 262 -26.97 4.87 3.54
CA GLY A 262 -27.97 4.36 2.61
C GLY A 262 -29.37 4.99 2.71
N ASP A 263 -29.56 5.96 3.59
CA ASP A 263 -30.77 6.81 3.66
C ASP A 263 -30.38 8.28 3.43
N THR A 264 -30.36 8.69 2.16
CA THR A 264 -29.91 10.03 1.74
C THR A 264 -30.66 11.17 2.46
N ALA A 265 -31.95 11.00 2.73
CA ALA A 265 -32.73 12.04 3.40
C ALA A 265 -32.35 12.19 4.89
N ALA A 266 -32.09 11.06 5.55
CA ALA A 266 -31.64 11.07 6.94
C ALA A 266 -30.19 11.56 7.04
N GLU A 267 -29.33 11.18 6.09
CA GLU A 267 -27.96 11.68 5.96
C GLU A 267 -27.94 13.21 5.79
N ASP A 268 -28.71 13.75 4.83
CA ASP A 268 -28.82 15.19 4.60
C ASP A 268 -29.31 15.94 5.85
N ALA A 269 -30.30 15.41 6.54
CA ALA A 269 -30.81 16.03 7.76
C ALA A 269 -29.77 16.07 8.89
N ARG A 270 -28.86 15.09 8.98
CA ARG A 270 -27.75 15.11 9.96
C ARG A 270 -26.68 16.12 9.54
N TRP A 271 -26.34 16.16 8.27
CA TRP A 271 -25.38 17.14 7.76
C TRP A 271 -25.89 18.56 7.84
N ASP A 272 -27.20 18.83 7.66
CA ASP A 272 -27.76 20.16 7.90
C ASP A 272 -27.53 20.62 9.34
N VAL A 273 -27.71 19.75 10.34
CA VAL A 273 -27.41 20.06 11.74
C VAL A 273 -25.92 20.36 11.95
N LEU A 274 -25.01 19.56 11.37
CA LEU A 274 -23.57 19.79 11.49
C LEU A 274 -23.18 21.13 10.85
N VAL A 275 -23.68 21.44 9.67
CA VAL A 275 -23.40 22.69 8.96
C VAL A 275 -23.93 23.92 9.73
N GLN A 276 -25.11 23.83 10.36
CA GLN A 276 -25.59 24.90 11.24
C GLN A 276 -24.68 25.15 12.43
N ASN A 277 -24.08 24.08 13.00
CA ASN A 277 -23.09 24.22 14.08
C ASN A 277 -21.78 24.86 13.54
N VAL A 278 -21.34 24.50 12.36
CA VAL A 278 -20.17 25.12 11.69
C VAL A 278 -20.39 26.61 11.52
N LEU A 279 -21.54 27.02 10.97
CA LEU A 279 -21.93 28.45 10.85
C LEU A 279 -21.88 29.18 12.19
N ALA A 280 -22.44 28.59 13.22
CA ALA A 280 -22.51 29.21 14.56
C ALA A 280 -21.13 29.30 15.24
N SER A 281 -20.16 28.47 14.86
CA SER A 281 -18.81 28.41 15.45
C SER A 281 -17.93 29.58 15.03
N GLY A 282 -18.17 30.16 13.83
CA GLY A 282 -17.31 31.17 13.23
C GLY A 282 -15.93 30.62 12.82
N ALA A 283 -15.84 29.34 12.49
CA ALA A 283 -14.62 28.71 12.01
C ALA A 283 -14.17 29.26 10.64
N ASP A 284 -12.86 29.28 10.40
CA ASP A 284 -12.27 29.60 9.10
C ASP A 284 -12.23 28.38 8.18
N VAL A 285 -12.14 27.19 8.77
CA VAL A 285 -11.96 25.90 8.08
C VAL A 285 -12.99 24.90 8.56
N ALA A 286 -13.63 24.17 7.63
CA ALA A 286 -14.39 22.97 7.91
C ALA A 286 -13.56 21.72 7.54
N MET A 287 -13.21 20.93 8.54
CA MET A 287 -12.66 19.58 8.33
C MET A 287 -13.83 18.58 8.39
N LEU A 288 -14.15 18.00 7.23
CA LEU A 288 -15.27 17.08 7.07
C LEU A 288 -14.78 15.62 7.07
N VAL A 289 -15.41 14.74 7.85
CA VAL A 289 -15.05 13.35 7.97
C VAL A 289 -16.28 12.44 7.92
N GLY A 290 -16.33 11.54 6.93
CA GLY A 290 -17.43 10.58 6.75
C GLY A 290 -18.73 11.19 6.22
N GLY A 291 -19.03 10.95 4.93
CA GLY A 291 -20.20 11.55 4.25
C GLY A 291 -19.95 12.96 3.72
N GLU A 292 -18.73 13.28 3.36
CA GLU A 292 -18.22 14.62 3.03
C GLU A 292 -18.99 15.30 1.89
N ARG A 293 -19.49 14.52 0.89
CA ARG A 293 -20.30 15.08 -0.22
C ARG A 293 -21.58 15.76 0.26
N ALA A 294 -22.26 15.13 1.23
CA ALA A 294 -23.44 15.74 1.84
C ALA A 294 -23.06 17.00 2.63
N GLY A 295 -21.91 17.00 3.29
CA GLY A 295 -21.33 18.17 3.96
C GLY A 295 -21.08 19.33 2.99
N ILE A 296 -20.35 19.08 1.89
CA ILE A 296 -20.06 20.08 0.83
C ILE A 296 -21.38 20.67 0.31
N ARG A 297 -22.34 19.83 -0.07
CA ARG A 297 -23.63 20.24 -0.59
C ARG A 297 -24.38 21.14 0.40
N ASN A 298 -24.43 20.77 1.66
CA ASN A 298 -25.13 21.54 2.68
C ASN A 298 -24.44 22.87 2.99
N LEU A 299 -23.10 22.93 2.97
CA LEU A 299 -22.36 24.21 3.07
C LEU A 299 -22.71 25.14 1.90
N ALA A 300 -22.66 24.62 0.68
CA ALA A 300 -22.98 25.42 -0.52
C ALA A 300 -24.44 25.89 -0.54
N PHE A 301 -25.41 25.09 -0.13
CA PHE A 301 -26.82 25.47 -0.06
C PHE A 301 -27.10 26.57 0.98
N ASN A 302 -26.22 26.70 1.97
CA ASN A 302 -26.30 27.75 2.98
C ASN A 302 -25.43 28.97 2.63
N ASP A 303 -24.92 29.07 1.39
CA ASP A 303 -24.03 30.14 0.91
C ASP A 303 -22.79 30.35 1.83
N ILE A 304 -22.21 29.23 2.34
CA ILE A 304 -21.05 29.27 3.22
C ILE A 304 -19.81 29.09 2.37
N GLU A 305 -19.01 30.16 2.32
CA GLU A 305 -17.66 30.13 1.75
C GLU A 305 -16.66 29.97 2.90
N MET A 306 -15.94 28.85 2.91
CA MET A 306 -14.87 28.57 3.87
C MET A 306 -13.90 27.55 3.30
N ASP A 307 -12.69 27.48 3.86
CA ASP A 307 -11.71 26.47 3.47
C ASP A 307 -12.24 25.08 3.85
N LEU A 308 -12.14 24.12 2.91
CA LEU A 308 -12.57 22.74 3.10
C LEU A 308 -11.36 21.83 3.22
N TYR A 309 -11.27 21.07 4.31
CA TYR A 309 -10.24 20.05 4.50
C TYR A 309 -10.91 18.68 4.55
N ILE A 310 -10.61 17.83 3.55
CA ILE A 310 -11.26 16.54 3.34
C ILE A 310 -10.18 15.51 3.01
N MET A 311 -9.91 14.58 3.93
CA MET A 311 -8.85 13.58 3.73
C MET A 311 -9.08 12.71 2.48
N ASN A 312 -10.33 12.32 2.22
CA ASN A 312 -10.66 11.39 1.15
C ASN A 312 -10.75 12.09 -0.21
N SER A 313 -9.72 11.93 -1.05
CA SER A 313 -9.67 12.51 -2.40
C SER A 313 -10.76 11.99 -3.34
N GLU A 314 -11.29 10.78 -3.11
CA GLU A 314 -12.41 10.24 -3.90
C GLU A 314 -13.68 11.08 -3.78
N THR A 315 -13.80 11.88 -2.73
CA THR A 315 -14.88 12.86 -2.59
C THR A 315 -14.91 13.85 -3.74
N PHE A 316 -13.74 14.25 -4.23
CA PHE A 316 -13.60 15.23 -5.31
C PHE A 316 -13.65 14.59 -6.71
N THR A 317 -13.13 13.37 -6.87
CA THR A 317 -13.07 12.69 -8.17
C THR A 317 -14.38 12.00 -8.57
N ASN A 318 -15.28 11.80 -7.61
CA ASN A 318 -16.59 11.16 -7.82
C ASN A 318 -17.74 12.09 -7.46
N LEU A 319 -17.69 13.34 -7.90
CA LEU A 319 -18.77 14.31 -7.73
C LEU A 319 -20.02 13.81 -8.45
N SER A 320 -21.19 14.02 -7.84
CA SER A 320 -22.50 13.65 -8.38
C SER A 320 -23.24 14.90 -8.83
N GLU A 321 -24.37 14.73 -9.56
CA GLU A 321 -25.25 15.84 -9.95
C GLU A 321 -25.70 16.72 -8.77
N SER A 322 -25.64 16.20 -7.54
CA SER A 322 -26.00 16.93 -6.32
C SER A 322 -24.84 17.71 -5.69
N VAL A 323 -23.61 17.52 -6.16
CA VAL A 323 -22.39 18.23 -5.71
C VAL A 323 -21.60 18.61 -6.94
N THR A 324 -21.76 19.85 -7.38
CA THR A 324 -21.05 20.36 -8.55
C THR A 324 -19.59 20.69 -8.23
N PRO A 325 -18.69 20.72 -9.23
CA PRO A 325 -17.29 21.10 -9.01
C PRO A 325 -17.12 22.44 -8.28
N GLU A 326 -17.96 23.45 -8.59
CA GLU A 326 -17.89 24.76 -7.97
C GLU A 326 -18.19 24.72 -6.46
N MET A 327 -18.99 23.77 -5.98
CA MET A 327 -19.27 23.58 -4.55
C MET A 327 -18.06 23.07 -3.78
N ALA A 328 -17.15 22.38 -4.46
CA ALA A 328 -15.97 21.73 -3.88
C ALA A 328 -14.68 22.52 -4.16
N ASP A 329 -14.76 23.62 -4.93
CA ASP A 329 -13.62 24.41 -5.36
C ASP A 329 -12.78 24.89 -4.16
N GLY A 330 -11.46 24.79 -4.27
CA GLY A 330 -10.54 25.14 -3.20
C GLY A 330 -10.42 24.11 -2.07
N GLY A 331 -11.14 22.99 -2.14
CA GLY A 331 -11.04 21.92 -1.14
C GLY A 331 -9.67 21.27 -1.12
N ILE A 332 -9.06 21.13 0.06
CA ILE A 332 -7.74 20.50 0.25
C ILE A 332 -7.91 19.05 0.68
N THR A 333 -7.14 18.17 0.04
CA THR A 333 -7.21 16.73 0.27
C THR A 333 -5.84 16.06 0.27
N LEU A 334 -5.81 14.81 0.74
CA LEU A 334 -4.64 13.95 0.68
C LEU A 334 -4.69 13.09 -0.59
N THR A 335 -3.64 13.16 -1.41
CA THR A 335 -3.46 12.29 -2.57
C THR A 335 -2.14 11.53 -2.48
N GLY A 336 -2.00 10.48 -3.26
CA GLY A 336 -0.72 9.78 -3.50
C GLY A 336 -0.09 10.21 -4.82
N LEU A 337 0.82 9.37 -5.32
CA LEU A 337 1.27 9.44 -6.70
C LEU A 337 0.12 9.03 -7.62
N THR A 338 0.07 9.65 -8.80
CA THR A 338 -0.82 9.20 -9.88
C THR A 338 -0.35 7.85 -10.42
N GLU A 339 -1.22 7.14 -11.13
CA GLU A 339 -0.84 5.86 -11.76
C GLU A 339 0.31 6.05 -12.76
N GLN A 340 0.32 7.18 -13.51
CA GLN A 340 1.41 7.50 -14.42
C GLN A 340 2.72 7.78 -13.68
N GLU A 341 2.70 8.53 -12.58
CA GLU A 341 3.90 8.77 -11.77
C GLU A 341 4.44 7.45 -11.17
N MET A 342 3.55 6.56 -10.73
CA MET A 342 3.96 5.22 -10.24
C MET A 342 4.53 4.35 -11.36
N TRP A 343 3.97 4.44 -12.57
CA TRP A 343 4.46 3.74 -13.75
C TRP A 343 5.84 4.24 -14.19
N ASP A 344 6.03 5.57 -14.23
CA ASP A 344 7.27 6.21 -14.65
C ASP A 344 8.38 6.16 -13.56
N ASP A 345 8.05 5.72 -12.36
CA ASP A 345 9.03 5.54 -11.31
C ASP A 345 10.17 4.59 -11.75
N PRO A 346 11.45 5.00 -11.64
CA PRO A 346 12.58 4.20 -12.09
C PRO A 346 12.64 2.80 -11.48
N LEU A 347 12.22 2.65 -10.23
CA LEU A 347 12.19 1.34 -9.56
C LEU A 347 11.06 0.47 -10.13
N THR A 348 9.87 1.05 -10.35
CA THR A 348 8.76 0.36 -11.02
C THR A 348 9.17 -0.13 -12.41
N GLN A 349 9.83 0.72 -13.19
CA GLN A 349 10.32 0.32 -14.52
C GLN A 349 11.34 -0.81 -14.43
N ALA A 350 12.34 -0.69 -13.56
CA ALA A 350 13.42 -1.66 -13.46
C ALA A 350 13.00 -3.02 -12.89
N GLU A 351 12.14 -3.03 -11.89
CA GLU A 351 11.81 -4.23 -11.11
C GLU A 351 10.50 -4.91 -11.56
N CYS A 352 9.60 -4.15 -12.22
CA CYS A 352 8.28 -4.65 -12.57
C CYS A 352 8.06 -4.66 -14.09
N VAL A 353 8.15 -3.49 -14.74
CA VAL A 353 7.73 -3.33 -16.14
C VAL A 353 8.70 -4.04 -17.09
N VAL A 354 10.00 -3.75 -16.96
CA VAL A 354 11.03 -4.33 -17.85
C VAL A 354 11.09 -5.86 -17.71
N PRO A 355 11.15 -6.45 -16.50
CA PRO A 355 11.15 -7.91 -16.36
C PRO A 355 9.90 -8.57 -16.96
N PHE A 356 8.72 -7.96 -16.79
CA PHE A 356 7.49 -8.51 -17.35
C PHE A 356 7.48 -8.44 -18.88
N THR A 357 7.83 -7.28 -19.46
CA THR A 357 7.83 -7.08 -20.92
C THR A 357 8.91 -7.87 -21.64
N GLU A 358 10.08 -8.05 -21.05
CA GLU A 358 11.14 -8.91 -21.60
C GLU A 358 10.75 -10.39 -21.61
N ALA A 359 10.00 -10.83 -20.61
CA ALA A 359 9.49 -12.21 -20.54
C ALA A 359 8.32 -12.46 -21.49
N ASN A 360 7.55 -11.41 -21.84
CA ASN A 360 6.34 -11.48 -22.66
C ASN A 360 6.38 -10.49 -23.84
N PRO A 361 7.36 -10.61 -24.76
CA PRO A 361 7.61 -9.62 -25.81
C PRO A 361 6.51 -9.54 -26.88
N GLU A 362 5.57 -10.49 -26.88
CA GLU A 362 4.41 -10.49 -27.79
C GLU A 362 3.26 -9.60 -27.28
N LEU A 363 3.29 -9.20 -26.00
CA LEU A 363 2.27 -8.33 -25.44
C LEU A 363 2.61 -6.87 -25.65
N ALA A 364 1.64 -6.09 -26.14
CA ALA A 364 1.73 -4.64 -26.17
C ALA A 364 1.33 -4.09 -24.80
N ILE A 365 2.32 -3.74 -23.98
CA ILE A 365 2.09 -3.22 -22.64
C ILE A 365 2.26 -1.71 -22.68
N GLU A 366 1.20 -1.00 -22.35
CA GLU A 366 1.13 0.46 -22.33
C GLU A 366 0.97 0.99 -20.92
N GLY A 367 1.48 2.19 -20.67
CA GLY A 367 1.30 2.89 -19.40
C GLY A 367 -0.06 3.60 -19.33
N PRO A 368 -0.43 4.11 -18.14
CA PRO A 368 -1.75 4.72 -17.91
C PRO A 368 -2.14 5.82 -18.89
N ASP A 369 -1.21 6.69 -19.27
CA ASP A 369 -1.45 7.82 -20.20
C ASP A 369 -1.50 7.40 -21.68
N GLN A 370 -1.09 6.18 -22.03
CA GLN A 370 -1.07 5.64 -23.38
C GLN A 370 -2.18 4.63 -23.64
N PHE A 371 -2.85 4.22 -22.57
CA PHE A 371 -3.93 3.24 -22.60
C PHE A 371 -5.20 3.84 -23.24
N ASP A 372 -5.75 3.13 -24.23
CA ASP A 372 -6.99 3.51 -24.90
C ASP A 372 -8.22 2.84 -24.25
N GLU A 373 -9.35 3.54 -24.26
CA GLU A 373 -10.62 3.01 -23.72
C GLU A 373 -11.01 1.68 -24.40
N GLY A 374 -11.19 0.64 -23.59
CA GLY A 374 -11.56 -0.71 -24.03
C GLY A 374 -10.37 -1.65 -24.21
N GLU A 375 -9.17 -1.22 -23.95
CA GLU A 375 -8.00 -2.07 -23.84
C GLU A 375 -7.85 -2.63 -22.41
N GLU A 376 -7.03 -3.68 -22.25
CA GLU A 376 -6.77 -4.28 -20.95
C GLU A 376 -5.77 -3.43 -20.15
N GLU A 377 -6.10 -3.08 -18.91
CA GLU A 377 -5.25 -2.26 -18.01
C GLU A 377 -4.10 -3.07 -17.38
N TRP A 378 -3.23 -3.63 -18.22
CA TRP A 378 -2.08 -4.44 -17.77
C TRP A 378 -1.21 -3.74 -16.72
N TYR A 379 -1.04 -2.43 -16.83
CA TYR A 379 -0.22 -1.64 -15.92
C TYR A 379 -0.67 -1.80 -14.47
N ARG A 380 -1.98 -1.96 -14.19
CA ARG A 380 -2.52 -2.12 -12.83
C ARG A 380 -2.08 -3.43 -12.19
N SER A 381 -2.20 -4.55 -12.91
CA SER A 381 -1.77 -5.84 -12.40
C SER A 381 -0.24 -5.91 -12.27
N ILE A 382 0.51 -5.39 -13.25
CA ILE A 382 1.97 -5.37 -13.23
C ILE A 382 2.47 -4.61 -11.99
N MET A 383 2.04 -3.36 -11.79
CA MET A 383 2.49 -2.55 -10.66
C MET A 383 2.06 -3.14 -9.30
N SER A 384 0.80 -3.58 -9.20
CA SER A 384 0.27 -4.06 -7.93
C SER A 384 0.91 -5.37 -7.49
N TYR A 385 0.99 -6.36 -8.38
CA TYR A 385 1.47 -7.69 -8.03
C TYR A 385 2.98 -7.74 -7.83
N CYS A 386 3.73 -6.98 -8.62
CA CYS A 386 5.15 -6.78 -8.39
C CYS A 386 5.41 -6.21 -6.99
N ARG A 387 4.72 -5.15 -6.60
CA ARG A 387 4.86 -4.51 -5.28
C ARG A 387 4.49 -5.44 -4.13
N TRP A 388 3.40 -6.19 -4.27
CA TRP A 388 2.97 -7.13 -3.22
C TRP A 388 3.96 -8.27 -3.05
N LEU A 389 4.47 -8.81 -4.16
CA LEU A 389 5.50 -9.84 -4.13
C LEU A 389 6.79 -9.31 -3.48
N GLN A 390 7.25 -8.13 -3.89
CA GLN A 390 8.46 -7.55 -3.32
C GLN A 390 8.34 -7.30 -1.82
N LEU A 391 7.20 -6.77 -1.35
CA LEU A 391 6.97 -6.58 0.08
C LEU A 391 7.02 -7.91 0.84
N PHE A 392 6.36 -8.95 0.32
CA PHE A 392 6.42 -10.28 0.93
C PHE A 392 7.85 -10.82 0.97
N VAL A 393 8.59 -10.71 -0.13
CA VAL A 393 9.99 -11.18 -0.24
C VAL A 393 10.88 -10.45 0.76
N MET A 394 10.81 -9.12 0.81
CA MET A 394 11.61 -8.32 1.74
C MET A 394 11.39 -8.71 3.20
N ILE A 395 10.13 -8.94 3.60
CA ILE A 395 9.80 -9.37 4.96
C ILE A 395 10.30 -10.80 5.22
N ALA A 396 10.09 -11.72 4.28
CA ALA A 396 10.49 -13.12 4.42
C ALA A 396 12.03 -13.28 4.48
N GLU A 397 12.76 -12.50 3.70
CA GLU A 397 14.23 -12.46 3.77
C GLU A 397 14.74 -11.90 5.09
N ALA A 398 14.11 -10.81 5.59
CA ALA A 398 14.45 -10.22 6.87
C ALA A 398 14.10 -11.13 8.06
N ALA A 399 13.07 -11.98 7.91
CA ALA A 399 12.72 -13.00 8.92
C ALA A 399 13.76 -14.11 9.07
N GLY A 400 14.58 -14.33 8.03
CA GLY A 400 15.71 -15.27 8.07
C GLY A 400 15.37 -16.73 7.83
N ALA A 401 16.27 -17.62 8.25
CA ALA A 401 16.19 -19.04 7.97
C ALA A 401 15.01 -19.75 8.65
N ASP A 402 14.65 -19.32 9.84
CA ASP A 402 13.54 -19.89 10.64
C ASP A 402 12.27 -19.07 10.41
N LEU A 403 11.64 -19.26 9.25
CA LEU A 403 10.48 -18.49 8.80
C LEU A 403 9.20 -19.02 9.44
N THR A 404 8.67 -18.26 10.39
CA THR A 404 7.42 -18.52 11.14
C THR A 404 6.52 -17.27 11.09
N HIS A 405 5.30 -17.35 11.62
CA HIS A 405 4.45 -16.16 11.80
C HIS A 405 5.11 -15.11 12.72
N GLU A 406 5.78 -15.56 13.78
CA GLU A 406 6.43 -14.67 14.75
C GLU A 406 7.63 -13.96 14.12
N SER A 407 8.53 -14.70 13.43
CA SER A 407 9.68 -14.10 12.76
C SER A 407 9.28 -13.19 11.61
N PHE A 408 8.23 -13.56 10.84
CA PHE A 408 7.69 -12.72 9.76
C PHE A 408 7.13 -11.39 10.31
N LEU A 409 6.34 -11.45 11.40
CA LEU A 409 5.81 -10.24 12.02
C LEU A 409 6.91 -9.37 12.59
N ALA A 410 7.87 -9.95 13.33
CA ALA A 410 8.98 -9.22 13.92
C ALA A 410 9.87 -8.57 12.83
N ALA A 411 10.08 -9.25 11.72
CA ALA A 411 10.78 -8.70 10.57
C ALA A 411 10.01 -7.50 9.98
N ALA A 412 8.70 -7.65 9.73
CA ALA A 412 7.87 -6.57 9.24
C ALA A 412 7.92 -5.35 10.18
N GLU A 413 7.74 -5.53 11.49
CA GLU A 413 7.75 -4.46 12.49
C GLU A 413 9.12 -3.74 12.63
N SER A 414 10.19 -4.33 12.10
CA SER A 414 11.53 -3.71 12.05
C SER A 414 11.77 -2.86 10.80
N MET A 415 10.86 -2.90 9.83
CA MET A 415 11.01 -2.22 8.53
C MET A 415 10.58 -0.76 8.62
N SER A 416 11.52 0.11 8.92
CA SER A 416 11.31 1.56 8.90
C SER A 416 12.01 2.18 7.68
N ASN A 417 11.31 3.08 6.99
CA ASN A 417 11.87 3.86 5.87
C ASN A 417 12.44 2.98 4.73
N PHE A 418 11.59 2.24 4.07
CA PHE A 418 11.93 1.44 2.88
C PHE A 418 11.18 1.93 1.63
N VAL A 419 11.63 1.48 0.47
CA VAL A 419 11.08 1.88 -0.84
C VAL A 419 10.48 0.66 -1.52
N LEU A 420 9.31 0.83 -2.13
CA LEU A 420 8.67 -0.13 -3.02
C LEU A 420 8.44 0.51 -4.40
N PRO A 421 8.28 -0.27 -5.48
CA PRO A 421 7.94 0.25 -6.79
C PRO A 421 6.74 1.19 -6.76
N GLY A 422 6.93 2.44 -7.17
CA GLY A 422 5.90 3.48 -7.14
C GLY A 422 5.48 3.94 -5.75
N GLN A 423 6.24 3.60 -4.70
CA GLN A 423 6.01 4.03 -3.32
C GLN A 423 7.33 4.42 -2.66
N PRO A 424 7.74 5.70 -2.74
CA PRO A 424 9.04 6.17 -2.25
C PRO A 424 9.18 6.20 -0.73
N HIS A 425 8.08 6.22 0.01
CA HIS A 425 8.07 6.27 1.46
C HIS A 425 7.17 5.15 2.00
N ASN A 426 7.75 4.28 2.80
CA ASN A 426 7.04 3.19 3.45
C ASN A 426 7.63 2.91 4.83
N SER A 427 6.76 2.54 5.77
CA SER A 427 7.18 2.04 7.07
C SER A 427 6.18 1.04 7.62
N ILE A 428 6.69 0.07 8.39
CA ILE A 428 5.89 -0.84 9.19
C ILE A 428 6.47 -0.81 10.60
N ALA A 429 5.60 -0.80 11.61
CA ALA A 429 5.98 -0.72 13.00
C ALA A 429 4.96 -1.47 13.87
N PRO A 430 5.26 -1.78 15.12
CA PRO A 430 4.27 -2.34 16.03
C PRO A 430 2.98 -1.50 16.09
N GLY A 431 1.87 -2.11 15.66
CA GLY A 431 0.57 -1.45 15.56
C GLY A 431 0.31 -0.65 14.28
N LYS A 432 1.26 -0.60 13.35
CA LYS A 432 1.13 -0.06 11.99
C LYS A 432 1.54 -1.14 10.99
N TYR A 433 0.57 -1.76 10.35
CA TYR A 433 0.77 -2.89 9.44
C TYR A 433 0.40 -2.56 7.98
N ASP A 434 0.16 -1.31 7.70
CA ASP A 434 0.01 -0.72 6.38
C ASP A 434 1.30 0.00 5.97
N ALA A 435 1.79 -0.25 4.75
CA ALA A 435 3.15 0.12 4.38
C ALA A 435 3.28 1.56 3.88
N SER A 436 2.40 2.01 2.98
CA SER A 436 2.62 3.26 2.23
C SER A 436 2.42 4.52 3.07
N ASP A 437 3.43 5.39 3.04
CA ASP A 437 3.47 6.71 3.69
C ASP A 437 3.71 7.84 2.66
N ALA A 438 3.64 7.54 1.37
CA ALA A 438 3.90 8.49 0.30
C ALA A 438 2.65 9.31 -0.04
N PHE A 439 2.60 10.55 0.41
CA PHE A 439 1.45 11.44 0.23
C PHE A 439 1.85 12.83 -0.26
N ARG A 440 0.87 13.54 -0.79
CA ARG A 440 0.93 14.97 -1.05
C ARG A 440 -0.39 15.63 -0.66
N LEU A 441 -0.35 16.92 -0.37
CA LEU A 441 -1.55 17.73 -0.31
C LEU A 441 -1.90 18.20 -1.72
N SER A 442 -3.18 18.14 -2.06
CA SER A 442 -3.72 18.60 -3.33
C SER A 442 -4.92 19.50 -3.07
N ILE A 443 -5.15 20.43 -3.99
CA ILE A 443 -6.33 21.30 -4.00
C ILE A 443 -7.24 20.88 -5.16
N PHE A 444 -8.53 20.90 -4.94
CA PHE A 444 -9.48 20.72 -6.02
C PHE A 444 -9.72 22.06 -6.72
N ASP A 445 -9.47 22.10 -8.04
CA ASP A 445 -9.70 23.26 -8.90
C ASP A 445 -10.84 22.95 -9.88
N ALA A 446 -11.98 23.57 -9.64
CA ALA A 446 -13.17 23.40 -10.47
C ALA A 446 -12.99 23.97 -11.90
N ASN A 447 -11.97 24.81 -12.13
CA ASN A 447 -11.71 25.43 -13.43
C ASN A 447 -10.66 24.69 -14.26
N SER A 448 -10.02 23.67 -13.71
CA SER A 448 -9.08 22.76 -14.37
C SER A 448 -9.75 21.43 -14.73
N GLY A 449 -9.14 20.61 -15.62
CA GLY A 449 -9.66 19.27 -15.94
C GLY A 449 -11.02 19.24 -16.65
N GLY A 450 -11.45 20.34 -17.27
CA GLY A 450 -12.71 20.45 -18.00
C GLY A 450 -13.92 20.60 -17.09
N GLU A 451 -15.06 19.96 -17.44
CA GLU A 451 -16.34 20.10 -16.70
C GLU A 451 -16.36 19.39 -15.34
N GLN A 452 -15.39 18.53 -15.07
CA GLN A 452 -15.34 17.70 -13.85
C GLN A 452 -14.51 18.33 -12.73
N GLY A 453 -13.70 19.35 -13.04
CA GLY A 453 -12.65 19.83 -12.13
C GLY A 453 -11.46 18.84 -12.06
N GLU A 454 -10.42 19.24 -11.36
CA GLU A 454 -9.19 18.44 -11.24
C GLU A 454 -8.54 18.63 -9.87
N LEU A 455 -7.86 17.59 -9.37
CA LEU A 455 -7.00 17.69 -8.20
C LEU A 455 -5.59 18.12 -8.62
N VAL A 456 -5.20 19.31 -8.18
CA VAL A 456 -3.90 19.92 -8.48
C VAL A 456 -2.99 19.77 -7.27
N ALA A 457 -1.79 19.22 -7.46
CA ALA A 457 -0.82 19.05 -6.38
C ALA A 457 -0.37 20.40 -5.80
N LEU A 458 -0.48 20.57 -4.50
CA LEU A 458 0.05 21.71 -3.75
C LEU A 458 1.47 21.46 -3.28
N THR A 459 1.81 20.24 -2.97
CA THR A 459 3.14 19.83 -2.49
C THR A 459 3.76 18.79 -3.41
N GLY A 460 5.06 18.56 -3.27
CA GLY A 460 5.68 17.32 -3.74
C GLY A 460 5.16 16.12 -2.94
N VAL A 461 5.65 14.93 -3.29
CA VAL A 461 5.41 13.73 -2.46
C VAL A 461 6.23 13.86 -1.19
N LEU A 462 5.56 13.76 -0.06
CA LEU A 462 6.10 13.91 1.29
C LEU A 462 6.02 12.55 2.01
N ASP A 463 6.89 12.38 2.99
CA ASP A 463 6.82 11.29 3.95
C ASP A 463 5.76 11.63 5.01
N GLY A 464 4.65 10.92 4.95
CA GLY A 464 3.54 11.07 5.89
C GLY A 464 3.57 10.04 7.03
N THR A 465 4.74 9.48 7.35
CA THR A 465 4.90 8.55 8.49
C THR A 465 4.34 9.20 9.75
N PRO A 466 3.31 8.61 10.38
CA PRO A 466 2.61 9.20 11.51
C PRO A 466 3.37 9.13 12.83
#